data_2f90f01294a5e8e76b9e29d704938fc5
#
_entry.id   2f90f01294a5e8e76b9e29d704938fc5
#
_cell.length_a   1.000
_cell.length_b   1.000
_cell.length_c   1.000
_cell.angle_alpha   90.00
_cell.angle_beta   90.00
_cell.angle_gamma   90.00
#
_symmetry.space_group_name_H-M   'P 1'
#
loop_
_entity.id
_entity.type
_entity.pdbx_description
1 polymer ?
#
loop_
_entity_poly.entity_id
_entity_poly.type
_entity_poly.pdbx_seq_one_letter_code
_entity_poly.pdbx_strand_id
1 'polypeptide(L)'
;GFTLYCETIRPEEYLDFREYVINEYIHYNDYPEFYEQFSLDMHPPKQMSSTQIIGIMHHLRIVGHWCIKMGFTTNRSCDAFTIPAAVQGTPFYLTIEERDKVYNANLQNKPELEVYRDLFIFQSMVGCRVGDLFSFTKDNIVGDILQYLPHKTMRKRSQTVSVPLTTKAMEILKRYDGKQEKLLPTKQVYQYNEGIRAVLRECGINRMVTILDTVTGKEV
;
A
#
# COMPACT_ATOMS: atom_id res chain seq x y z
N GLY A 1 33.26 -0.38 11.64
CA GLY A 1 31.85 -0.77 11.65
C GLY A 1 31.46 -1.29 13.02
N PHE A 2 30.31 -0.96 13.50
CA PHE A 2 29.77 -1.44 14.78
C PHE A 2 29.10 -2.79 14.54
N THR A 3 29.56 -3.85 15.21
CA THR A 3 28.97 -5.18 15.09
C THR A 3 28.18 -5.50 16.34
N LEU A 4 26.88 -5.75 16.20
CA LEU A 4 26.01 -6.23 17.25
C LEU A 4 25.98 -7.75 17.26
N TYR A 5 26.24 -8.35 18.41
CA TYR A 5 26.14 -9.80 18.60
C TYR A 5 24.84 -10.13 19.31
N CYS A 6 24.11 -11.12 18.79
CA CYS A 6 22.80 -11.52 19.35
C CYS A 6 22.91 -12.02 20.81
N GLU A 7 24.10 -12.45 21.26
CA GLU A 7 24.34 -12.89 22.62
C GLU A 7 24.44 -11.74 23.62
N THR A 8 24.94 -10.59 23.20
CA THR A 8 25.27 -9.46 24.08
C THR A 8 24.44 -8.22 23.89
N ILE A 9 23.59 -8.19 22.85
CA ILE A 9 22.70 -7.04 22.58
C ILE A 9 21.77 -6.77 23.77
N ARG A 10 21.70 -5.52 24.19
CA ARG A 10 20.87 -5.06 25.31
C ARG A 10 19.62 -4.36 24.80
N PRO A 11 18.55 -4.23 25.62
CA PRO A 11 17.34 -3.51 25.25
C PRO A 11 17.57 -2.07 24.80
N GLU A 12 18.54 -1.39 25.41
CA GLU A 12 18.91 -0.01 25.09
C GLU A 12 19.37 0.13 23.63
N GLU A 13 20.13 -0.85 23.11
CA GLU A 13 20.65 -0.83 21.74
C GLU A 13 19.53 -0.96 20.68
N TYR A 14 18.40 -1.60 21.03
CA TYR A 14 17.21 -1.59 20.18
C TYR A 14 16.55 -0.21 20.16
N LEU A 15 16.54 0.50 21.30
CA LEU A 15 16.00 1.84 21.41
C LEU A 15 16.89 2.86 20.69
N ASP A 16 18.20 2.75 20.83
CA ASP A 16 19.18 3.58 20.11
C ASP A 16 19.04 3.40 18.60
N PHE A 17 18.86 2.16 18.15
CA PHE A 17 18.59 1.88 16.73
C PHE A 17 17.27 2.51 16.28
N ARG A 18 16.23 2.47 17.11
CA ARG A 18 14.95 3.13 16.81
C ARG A 18 15.13 4.63 16.64
N GLU A 19 15.86 5.29 17.55
CA GLU A 19 16.16 6.73 17.46
C GLU A 19 16.98 7.06 16.21
N TYR A 20 17.94 6.20 15.85
CA TYR A 20 18.66 6.33 14.58
C TYR A 20 17.71 6.29 13.38
N VAL A 21 16.82 5.31 13.30
CA VAL A 21 15.87 5.16 12.17
C VAL A 21 14.91 6.36 12.08
N ILE A 22 14.48 6.92 13.22
CA ILE A 22 13.65 8.12 13.26
C ILE A 22 14.37 9.31 12.65
N ASN A 23 15.67 9.45 12.90
CA ASN A 23 16.48 10.61 12.55
C ASN A 23 17.41 10.37 11.35
N GLU A 24 17.32 9.22 10.67
CA GLU A 24 18.21 8.86 9.56
C GLU A 24 18.27 9.94 8.47
N TYR A 25 17.14 10.57 8.15
CA TYR A 25 17.08 11.64 7.15
C TYR A 25 17.89 12.89 7.57
N ILE A 26 18.07 13.13 8.87
CA ILE A 26 18.92 14.21 9.41
C ILE A 26 20.38 13.74 9.32
N HIS A 27 20.70 12.55 9.80
CA HIS A 27 22.05 12.00 9.77
C HIS A 27 22.60 11.88 8.35
N TYR A 28 21.78 11.58 7.37
CA TYR A 28 22.16 11.57 5.96
C TYR A 28 22.70 12.92 5.49
N ASN A 29 22.08 14.02 5.93
CA ASN A 29 22.52 15.37 5.58
C ASN A 29 23.76 15.81 6.37
N ASP A 30 23.90 15.36 7.62
CA ASP A 30 25.00 15.75 8.50
C ASP A 30 26.28 14.97 8.22
N TYR A 31 26.15 13.72 7.73
CA TYR A 31 27.27 12.79 7.50
C TYR A 31 27.21 12.11 6.12
N PRO A 32 27.17 12.89 5.00
CA PRO A 32 26.98 12.33 3.67
C PRO A 32 28.08 11.33 3.29
N GLU A 33 29.34 11.56 3.70
CA GLU A 33 30.48 10.68 3.42
C GLU A 33 30.32 9.27 4.04
N PHE A 34 29.55 9.14 5.10
CA PHE A 34 29.23 7.83 5.68
C PHE A 34 28.28 7.03 4.76
N TYR A 35 27.30 7.69 4.20
CA TYR A 35 26.28 7.06 3.35
C TYR A 35 26.80 6.74 1.95
N GLU A 36 27.73 7.53 1.43
CA GLU A 36 28.37 7.27 0.13
C GLU A 36 29.07 5.89 0.07
N GLN A 37 29.47 5.34 1.22
CA GLN A 37 30.14 4.03 1.31
C GLN A 37 29.18 2.86 1.02
N PHE A 38 27.88 3.05 1.20
CA PHE A 38 26.91 1.95 1.22
C PHE A 38 26.06 1.87 -0.03
N SER A 39 26.13 2.85 -0.94
CA SER A 39 25.18 2.86 -2.01
C SER A 39 25.65 3.52 -3.29
N LEU A 40 25.42 2.79 -4.37
CA LEU A 40 25.56 3.28 -5.73
C LEU A 40 24.26 3.98 -6.24
N ASP A 41 23.10 3.74 -5.60
CA ASP A 41 21.78 4.18 -6.13
C ASP A 41 20.77 4.59 -5.04
N MET A 42 21.20 4.94 -3.81
CA MET A 42 20.22 5.32 -2.78
C MET A 42 19.73 6.75 -2.98
N HIS A 43 18.43 6.87 -3.12
CA HIS A 43 17.78 8.17 -2.92
C HIS A 43 17.95 8.61 -1.45
N PRO A 44 18.11 9.93 -1.19
CA PRO A 44 18.17 10.44 0.17
C PRO A 44 17.01 9.86 1.02
N PRO A 45 17.29 9.35 2.23
CA PRO A 45 16.25 8.85 3.10
C PRO A 45 15.26 9.99 3.43
N LYS A 46 13.97 9.65 3.39
CA LYS A 46 12.90 10.56 3.82
C LYS A 46 12.50 10.22 5.24
N GLN A 47 11.99 11.20 5.96
CA GLN A 47 11.41 10.95 7.27
C GLN A 47 10.38 9.82 7.20
N MET A 48 10.57 8.79 8.00
CA MET A 48 9.70 7.62 8.02
C MET A 48 8.43 7.87 8.82
N SER A 49 7.31 7.32 8.38
CA SER A 49 6.07 7.31 9.15
C SER A 49 6.21 6.40 10.40
N SER A 50 5.41 6.67 11.43
CA SER A 50 5.36 5.83 12.63
C SER A 50 5.11 4.35 12.31
N THR A 51 4.26 4.06 11.33
CA THR A 51 3.96 2.68 10.87
C THR A 51 5.18 1.98 10.29
N GLN A 52 6.02 2.69 9.51
CA GLN A 52 7.25 2.13 8.96
C GLN A 52 8.26 1.82 10.07
N ILE A 53 8.49 2.77 10.99
CA ILE A 53 9.41 2.59 12.14
C ILE A 53 8.98 1.39 12.99
N ILE A 54 7.69 1.32 13.32
CA ILE A 54 7.11 0.21 14.09
C ILE A 54 7.30 -1.12 13.35
N GLY A 55 7.10 -1.13 12.02
CA GLY A 55 7.34 -2.30 11.18
C GLY A 55 8.78 -2.80 11.27
N ILE A 56 9.76 -1.90 11.22
CA ILE A 56 11.20 -2.22 11.38
C ILE A 56 11.46 -2.82 12.76
N MET A 57 10.93 -2.22 13.83
CA MET A 57 11.10 -2.73 15.19
C MET A 57 10.47 -4.11 15.39
N HIS A 58 9.32 -4.39 14.77
CA HIS A 58 8.73 -5.73 14.75
C HIS A 58 9.61 -6.74 14.01
N HIS A 59 10.22 -6.38 12.88
CA HIS A 59 11.13 -7.26 12.16
C HIS A 59 12.36 -7.60 13.00
N LEU A 60 12.95 -6.63 13.71
CA LEU A 60 14.05 -6.89 14.63
C LEU A 60 13.67 -7.88 15.74
N ARG A 61 12.47 -7.71 16.33
CA ARG A 61 11.97 -8.66 17.33
C ARG A 61 11.77 -10.07 16.75
N ILE A 62 11.26 -10.18 15.52
CA ILE A 62 11.12 -11.46 14.83
C ILE A 62 12.50 -12.13 14.63
N VAL A 63 13.52 -11.37 14.23
CA VAL A 63 14.89 -11.87 14.08
C VAL A 63 15.44 -12.34 15.42
N GLY A 64 15.26 -11.57 16.52
CA GLY A 64 15.65 -11.97 17.87
C GLY A 64 15.01 -13.29 18.28
N HIS A 65 13.70 -13.43 18.12
CA HIS A 65 12.98 -14.69 18.40
C HIS A 65 13.48 -15.86 17.53
N TRP A 66 13.79 -15.59 16.26
CA TRP A 66 14.37 -16.61 15.38
C TRP A 66 15.73 -17.07 15.87
N CYS A 67 16.62 -16.15 16.29
CA CYS A 67 17.93 -16.50 16.87
C CYS A 67 17.79 -17.38 18.11
N ILE A 68 16.85 -17.05 19.01
CA ILE A 68 16.56 -17.86 20.20
C ILE A 68 16.05 -19.26 19.78
N LYS A 69 15.11 -19.33 18.87
CA LYS A 69 14.52 -20.58 18.37
C LYS A 69 15.57 -21.49 17.72
N MET A 70 16.55 -20.91 17.01
CA MET A 70 17.63 -21.66 16.35
C MET A 70 18.79 -22.01 17.30
N GLY A 71 18.72 -21.59 18.56
CA GLY A 71 19.77 -21.86 19.55
C GLY A 71 21.04 -21.02 19.40
N PHE A 72 20.99 -19.93 18.61
CA PHE A 72 22.13 -19.03 18.45
C PHE A 72 22.34 -18.13 19.66
N THR A 73 21.33 -17.94 20.51
CA THR A 73 21.39 -17.16 21.73
C THR A 73 20.29 -17.58 22.71
N THR A 74 20.50 -17.33 23.99
CA THR A 74 19.47 -17.38 25.03
C THR A 74 19.01 -15.98 25.46
N ASN A 75 19.61 -14.94 24.89
CA ASN A 75 19.33 -13.55 25.21
C ASN A 75 17.94 -13.14 24.76
N ARG A 76 17.11 -12.68 25.69
CA ARG A 76 15.72 -12.25 25.46
C ARG A 76 15.54 -10.74 25.46
N SER A 77 16.58 -9.97 25.25
CA SER A 77 16.53 -8.50 25.21
C SER A 77 15.53 -7.97 24.14
N CYS A 78 15.27 -8.76 23.08
CA CYS A 78 14.26 -8.42 22.09
C CYS A 78 12.82 -8.38 22.64
N ASP A 79 12.55 -8.95 23.82
CA ASP A 79 11.25 -8.90 24.51
C ASP A 79 11.16 -7.71 25.48
N ALA A 80 12.29 -7.13 25.86
CA ALA A 80 12.36 -6.16 26.94
C ALA A 80 12.04 -4.70 26.54
N PHE A 81 11.91 -4.40 25.26
CA PHE A 81 11.52 -3.06 24.79
C PHE A 81 10.07 -3.03 24.29
N THR A 82 9.42 -1.88 24.52
CA THR A 82 8.03 -1.68 24.07
C THR A 82 7.99 -1.12 22.65
N ILE A 83 7.20 -1.73 21.79
CA ILE A 83 6.86 -1.18 20.47
C ILE A 83 5.51 -0.47 20.60
N PRO A 84 5.44 0.86 20.40
CA PRO A 84 4.19 1.60 20.50
C PRO A 84 3.21 1.18 19.41
N ALA A 85 1.93 1.50 19.58
CA ALA A 85 0.94 1.32 18.53
C ALA A 85 1.21 2.26 17.35
N ALA A 86 0.97 1.77 16.13
CA ALA A 86 1.10 2.59 14.95
C ALA A 86 -0.01 3.66 14.90
N VAL A 87 0.37 4.87 14.50
CA VAL A 87 -0.59 5.92 14.18
C VAL A 87 -1.20 5.58 12.81
N GLN A 88 -2.50 5.30 12.79
CA GLN A 88 -3.22 5.01 11.55
C GLN A 88 -3.59 6.33 10.86
N GLY A 89 -3.24 6.45 9.58
CA GLY A 89 -3.66 7.59 8.77
C GLY A 89 -5.18 7.61 8.53
N THR A 90 -5.72 8.78 8.27
CA THR A 90 -7.13 8.95 7.91
C THR A 90 -7.40 8.30 6.55
N PRO A 91 -8.38 7.37 6.44
CA PRO A 91 -8.72 6.78 5.15
C PRO A 91 -9.43 7.81 4.25
N PHE A 92 -9.02 7.88 2.99
CA PHE A 92 -9.69 8.68 1.98
C PHE A 92 -10.73 7.85 1.23
N TYR A 93 -11.89 8.43 0.99
CA TYR A 93 -12.96 7.82 0.22
C TYR A 93 -13.70 8.87 -0.60
N LEU A 94 -14.32 8.43 -1.69
CA LEU A 94 -15.28 9.23 -2.43
C LEU A 94 -16.67 9.03 -1.84
N THR A 95 -17.49 10.08 -1.83
CA THR A 95 -18.92 9.94 -1.60
C THR A 95 -19.57 9.24 -2.80
N ILE A 96 -20.81 8.80 -2.63
CA ILE A 96 -21.59 8.19 -3.73
C ILE A 96 -21.78 9.20 -4.86
N GLU A 97 -22.04 10.45 -4.52
CA GLU A 97 -22.22 11.55 -5.47
C GLU A 97 -20.94 11.84 -6.25
N GLU A 98 -19.78 11.87 -5.56
CA GLU A 98 -18.48 12.04 -6.19
C GLU A 98 -18.15 10.87 -7.12
N ARG A 99 -18.41 9.63 -6.69
CA ARG A 99 -18.24 8.45 -7.53
C ARG A 99 -19.10 8.51 -8.78
N ASP A 100 -20.38 8.87 -8.63
CA ASP A 100 -21.31 8.96 -9.74
C ASP A 100 -20.97 10.14 -10.68
N LYS A 101 -20.43 11.24 -10.14
CA LYS A 101 -19.86 12.33 -10.95
C LYS A 101 -18.68 11.84 -11.81
N VAL A 102 -17.77 11.04 -11.22
CA VAL A 102 -16.66 10.44 -11.97
C VAL A 102 -17.16 9.47 -13.04
N TYR A 103 -18.13 8.60 -12.72
CA TYR A 103 -18.69 7.66 -13.68
C TYR A 103 -19.30 8.35 -14.89
N ASN A 104 -20.01 9.45 -14.68
CA ASN A 104 -20.71 10.21 -15.72
C ASN A 104 -19.83 11.27 -16.39
N ALA A 105 -18.56 11.41 -16.00
CA ALA A 105 -17.69 12.42 -16.56
C ALA A 105 -17.47 12.23 -18.06
N ASN A 106 -17.66 13.31 -18.84
CA ASN A 106 -17.34 13.32 -20.26
C ASN A 106 -15.82 13.56 -20.42
N LEU A 107 -15.09 12.53 -20.81
CA LEU A 107 -13.64 12.54 -21.03
C LEU A 107 -13.27 12.35 -22.51
N GLN A 108 -14.20 12.61 -23.45
CA GLN A 108 -13.98 12.43 -24.90
C GLN A 108 -12.75 13.18 -25.42
N ASN A 109 -12.41 14.32 -24.80
CA ASN A 109 -11.22 15.09 -25.14
C ASN A 109 -9.91 14.52 -24.53
N LYS A 110 -10.02 13.50 -23.66
CA LYS A 110 -8.91 12.84 -22.97
C LYS A 110 -9.16 11.32 -22.88
N PRO A 111 -9.21 10.63 -24.02
CA PRO A 111 -9.65 9.23 -24.08
C PRO A 111 -8.75 8.29 -23.27
N GLU A 112 -7.50 8.68 -23.04
CA GLU A 112 -6.58 7.94 -22.18
C GLU A 112 -7.07 7.90 -20.71
N LEU A 113 -7.79 8.92 -20.24
CA LEU A 113 -8.35 8.97 -18.90
C LEU A 113 -9.62 8.13 -18.74
N GLU A 114 -10.34 7.85 -19.84
CA GLU A 114 -11.55 7.00 -19.79
C GLU A 114 -11.23 5.61 -19.24
N VAL A 115 -10.10 5.03 -19.64
CA VAL A 115 -9.66 3.72 -19.16
C VAL A 115 -9.44 3.76 -17.65
N TYR A 116 -8.77 4.78 -17.13
CA TYR A 116 -8.52 4.90 -15.69
C TYR A 116 -9.80 5.16 -14.90
N ARG A 117 -10.74 5.97 -15.45
CA ARG A 117 -12.08 6.15 -14.89
C ARG A 117 -12.81 4.82 -14.77
N ASP A 118 -12.88 4.07 -15.85
CA ASP A 118 -13.62 2.81 -15.91
C ASP A 118 -13.03 1.77 -14.96
N LEU A 119 -11.71 1.64 -14.93
CA LEU A 119 -10.99 0.75 -13.98
C LEU A 119 -11.28 1.14 -12.53
N PHE A 120 -11.20 2.43 -12.20
CA PHE A 120 -11.42 2.93 -10.84
C PHE A 120 -12.86 2.74 -10.38
N ILE A 121 -13.82 3.06 -11.24
CA ILE A 121 -15.25 2.88 -10.95
C ILE A 121 -15.58 1.40 -10.78
N PHE A 122 -15.11 0.53 -11.68
CA PHE A 122 -15.30 -0.91 -11.55
C PHE A 122 -14.71 -1.43 -10.25
N GLN A 123 -13.46 -1.05 -9.94
CA GLN A 123 -12.80 -1.45 -8.69
C GLN A 123 -13.59 -0.99 -7.46
N SER A 124 -14.11 0.23 -7.45
CA SER A 124 -14.90 0.78 -6.35
C SER A 124 -16.21 0.03 -6.12
N MET A 125 -16.85 -0.45 -7.19
CA MET A 125 -18.11 -1.21 -7.12
C MET A 125 -17.89 -2.65 -6.64
N VAL A 126 -16.76 -3.25 -7.03
CA VAL A 126 -16.42 -4.64 -6.69
C VAL A 126 -15.72 -4.73 -5.34
N GLY A 127 -15.01 -3.69 -4.90
CA GLY A 127 -14.25 -3.68 -3.64
C GLY A 127 -13.00 -4.55 -3.68
N CYS A 128 -12.46 -4.88 -4.86
CA CYS A 128 -11.28 -5.72 -5.00
C CYS A 128 -9.97 -4.95 -4.83
N ARG A 129 -8.88 -5.66 -4.52
CA ARG A 129 -7.53 -5.06 -4.56
C ARG A 129 -7.07 -4.85 -6.00
N VAL A 130 -6.19 -3.89 -6.20
CA VAL A 130 -5.66 -3.57 -7.54
C VAL A 130 -4.98 -4.77 -8.21
N GLY A 131 -4.26 -5.60 -7.45
CA GLY A 131 -3.65 -6.83 -7.98
C GLY A 131 -4.69 -7.86 -8.43
N ASP A 132 -5.80 -7.98 -7.70
CA ASP A 132 -6.91 -8.85 -8.09
C ASP A 132 -7.64 -8.29 -9.33
N LEU A 133 -7.89 -6.95 -9.38
CA LEU A 133 -8.51 -6.26 -10.53
C LEU A 133 -7.83 -6.63 -11.86
N PHE A 134 -6.49 -6.54 -11.89
CA PHE A 134 -5.71 -6.80 -13.11
C PHE A 134 -5.50 -8.29 -13.42
N SER A 135 -5.95 -9.18 -12.53
CA SER A 135 -5.88 -10.63 -12.76
C SER A 135 -7.17 -11.20 -13.38
N PHE A 136 -8.29 -10.51 -13.30
CA PHE A 136 -9.59 -11.05 -13.74
C PHE A 136 -9.63 -11.41 -15.21
N THR A 137 -10.21 -12.57 -15.49
CA THR A 137 -10.52 -13.09 -16.81
C THR A 137 -12.03 -13.35 -16.96
N LYS A 138 -12.48 -13.74 -18.14
CA LYS A 138 -13.88 -14.08 -18.37
C LYS A 138 -14.35 -15.24 -17.48
N ASP A 139 -13.45 -16.14 -17.10
CA ASP A 139 -13.76 -17.30 -16.23
C ASP A 139 -14.16 -16.87 -14.81
N ASN A 140 -13.84 -15.66 -14.42
CA ASN A 140 -14.26 -15.10 -13.13
C ASN A 140 -15.74 -14.65 -13.13
N ILE A 141 -16.40 -14.63 -14.28
CA ILE A 141 -17.79 -14.19 -14.39
C ILE A 141 -18.71 -15.42 -14.50
N VAL A 142 -19.61 -15.56 -13.54
CA VAL A 142 -20.64 -16.59 -13.51
C VAL A 142 -22.00 -15.91 -13.45
N GLY A 143 -22.66 -15.81 -14.61
CA GLY A 143 -23.89 -15.00 -14.75
C GLY A 143 -23.62 -13.52 -14.54
N ASP A 144 -24.21 -12.94 -13.51
CA ASP A 144 -24.01 -11.56 -13.07
C ASP A 144 -23.11 -11.44 -11.82
N ILE A 145 -22.37 -12.51 -11.47
CA ILE A 145 -21.53 -12.58 -10.28
C ILE A 145 -20.07 -12.67 -10.70
N LEU A 146 -19.24 -11.80 -10.14
CA LEU A 146 -17.78 -11.92 -10.19
C LEU A 146 -17.31 -12.82 -9.04
N GLN A 147 -16.61 -13.91 -9.38
CA GLN A 147 -16.05 -14.87 -8.42
C GLN A 147 -14.53 -14.93 -8.54
N TYR A 148 -13.83 -14.82 -7.44
CA TYR A 148 -12.36 -14.88 -7.42
C TYR A 148 -11.80 -15.29 -6.06
N LEU A 149 -10.56 -15.77 -6.07
CA LEU A 149 -9.75 -16.00 -4.86
C LEU A 149 -8.77 -14.85 -4.68
N PRO A 150 -8.87 -14.05 -3.60
CA PRO A 150 -7.96 -12.91 -3.37
C PRO A 150 -6.51 -13.39 -3.22
N HIS A 151 -5.60 -12.89 -4.05
CA HIS A 151 -4.19 -13.30 -4.07
C HIS A 151 -3.48 -13.16 -2.72
N LYS A 152 -3.71 -12.06 -1.99
CA LYS A 152 -3.03 -11.79 -0.71
C LYS A 152 -3.42 -12.76 0.40
N THR A 153 -4.63 -13.31 0.38
CA THR A 153 -5.17 -14.18 1.45
C THR A 153 -5.22 -15.66 1.08
N MET A 154 -4.93 -16.00 -0.18
CA MET A 154 -5.01 -17.35 -0.71
C MET A 154 -4.21 -18.38 0.10
N ARG A 155 -3.03 -18.00 0.61
CA ARG A 155 -2.18 -18.88 1.43
C ARG A 155 -2.69 -19.14 2.84
N LYS A 156 -3.55 -18.26 3.38
CA LYS A 156 -4.04 -18.36 4.77
C LYS A 156 -5.49 -18.83 4.88
N ARG A 157 -6.33 -18.46 3.91
CA ARG A 157 -7.75 -18.84 3.85
C ARG A 157 -8.16 -18.87 2.38
N SER A 158 -8.35 -20.06 1.83
CA SER A 158 -8.87 -20.25 0.46
C SER A 158 -10.39 -20.04 0.44
N GLN A 159 -10.81 -18.78 0.60
CA GLN A 159 -12.22 -18.43 0.53
C GLN A 159 -12.50 -17.65 -0.75
N THR A 160 -13.39 -18.19 -1.58
CA THR A 160 -13.89 -17.50 -2.78
C THR A 160 -14.70 -16.28 -2.37
N VAL A 161 -14.42 -15.16 -3.00
CA VAL A 161 -15.22 -13.94 -2.92
C VAL A 161 -16.18 -13.93 -4.09
N SER A 162 -17.47 -13.74 -3.82
CA SER A 162 -18.53 -13.61 -4.82
C SER A 162 -19.16 -12.25 -4.70
N VAL A 163 -19.12 -11.46 -5.77
CA VAL A 163 -19.63 -10.07 -5.81
C VAL A 163 -20.66 -9.95 -6.91
N PRO A 164 -21.93 -9.67 -6.61
CA PRO A 164 -22.93 -9.35 -7.63
C PRO A 164 -22.52 -8.07 -8.38
N LEU A 165 -22.53 -8.14 -9.70
CA LEU A 165 -22.18 -7.00 -10.55
C LEU A 165 -23.39 -6.08 -10.74
N THR A 166 -23.19 -4.81 -10.44
CA THR A 166 -24.22 -3.79 -10.72
C THR A 166 -24.34 -3.54 -12.22
N THR A 167 -25.45 -2.95 -12.66
CA THR A 167 -25.67 -2.55 -14.06
C THR A 167 -24.50 -1.71 -14.59
N LYS A 168 -24.05 -0.72 -13.81
CA LYS A 168 -22.90 0.13 -14.17
C LYS A 168 -21.59 -0.68 -14.33
N ALA A 169 -21.34 -1.66 -13.45
CA ALA A 169 -20.19 -2.53 -13.59
C ALA A 169 -20.24 -3.39 -14.86
N MET A 170 -21.42 -3.94 -15.18
CA MET A 170 -21.64 -4.69 -16.41
C MET A 170 -21.49 -3.83 -17.67
N GLU A 171 -21.93 -2.57 -17.64
CA GLU A 171 -21.74 -1.62 -18.74
C GLU A 171 -20.26 -1.34 -18.98
N ILE A 172 -19.46 -1.19 -17.91
CA ILE A 172 -18.01 -1.04 -18.05
C ILE A 172 -17.40 -2.27 -18.70
N LEU A 173 -17.73 -3.47 -18.23
CA LEU A 173 -17.19 -4.72 -18.82
C LEU A 173 -17.51 -4.84 -20.31
N LYS A 174 -18.73 -4.48 -20.73
CA LYS A 174 -19.15 -4.51 -22.14
C LYS A 174 -18.28 -3.60 -23.04
N ARG A 175 -17.76 -2.48 -22.52
CA ARG A 175 -16.87 -1.57 -23.28
C ARG A 175 -15.56 -2.25 -23.70
N TYR A 176 -15.10 -3.24 -22.92
CA TYR A 176 -13.84 -3.93 -23.11
C TYR A 176 -13.99 -5.38 -23.61
N ASP A 177 -15.22 -5.86 -23.79
CA ASP A 177 -15.47 -7.23 -24.24
C ASP A 177 -14.85 -7.51 -25.62
N GLY A 178 -14.19 -8.66 -25.74
CA GLY A 178 -13.52 -9.09 -26.95
C GLY A 178 -12.26 -8.33 -27.35
N LYS A 179 -11.83 -7.31 -26.60
CA LYS A 179 -10.65 -6.50 -26.92
C LYS A 179 -9.34 -7.05 -26.33
N GLN A 180 -9.41 -7.96 -25.35
CA GLN A 180 -8.27 -8.49 -24.65
C GLN A 180 -8.60 -9.78 -23.92
N GLU A 181 -7.56 -10.51 -23.45
CA GLU A 181 -7.71 -11.74 -22.67
C GLU A 181 -8.26 -11.46 -21.27
N LYS A 182 -7.80 -10.39 -20.62
CA LYS A 182 -8.30 -9.95 -19.31
C LYS A 182 -9.65 -9.26 -19.41
N LEU A 183 -10.44 -9.27 -18.34
CA LEU A 183 -11.74 -8.56 -18.30
C LEU A 183 -11.60 -7.06 -18.58
N LEU A 184 -10.52 -6.47 -18.07
CA LEU A 184 -10.26 -5.04 -18.14
C LEU A 184 -8.79 -4.79 -18.53
N PRO A 185 -8.47 -3.61 -19.12
CA PRO A 185 -7.10 -3.24 -19.44
C PRO A 185 -6.19 -3.26 -18.22
N THR A 186 -5.03 -3.88 -18.34
CA THR A 186 -4.02 -3.89 -17.26
C THR A 186 -3.13 -2.66 -17.32
N LYS A 187 -2.73 -2.16 -16.16
CA LYS A 187 -1.82 -1.03 -16.01
C LYS A 187 -0.79 -1.34 -14.91
N GLN A 188 0.38 -0.71 -15.00
CA GLN A 188 1.29 -0.68 -13.86
C GLN A 188 0.62 0.05 -12.70
N VAL A 189 0.76 -0.46 -11.46
CA VAL A 189 0.09 0.13 -10.28
C VAL A 189 0.40 1.61 -10.11
N TYR A 190 1.64 2.01 -10.38
CA TYR A 190 2.04 3.42 -10.35
C TYR A 190 1.24 4.25 -11.38
N GLN A 191 1.18 3.80 -12.64
CA GLN A 191 0.43 4.50 -13.70
C GLN A 191 -1.06 4.57 -13.39
N TYR A 192 -1.60 3.50 -12.80
CA TYR A 192 -3.00 3.45 -12.37
C TYR A 192 -3.30 4.51 -11.31
N ASN A 193 -2.46 4.63 -10.29
CA ASN A 193 -2.64 5.63 -9.25
C ASN A 193 -2.54 7.07 -9.79
N GLU A 194 -1.59 7.34 -10.70
CA GLU A 194 -1.50 8.66 -11.35
C GLU A 194 -2.70 8.94 -12.25
N GLY A 195 -3.17 7.93 -12.99
CA GLY A 195 -4.36 8.03 -13.82
C GLY A 195 -5.61 8.35 -13.01
N ILE A 196 -5.81 7.70 -11.84
CA ILE A 196 -6.92 8.02 -10.93
C ILE A 196 -6.84 9.48 -10.48
N ARG A 197 -5.66 9.95 -10.04
CA ARG A 197 -5.47 11.35 -9.63
C ARG A 197 -5.81 12.33 -10.76
N ALA A 198 -5.41 12.01 -11.99
CA ALA A 198 -5.73 12.85 -13.15
C ALA A 198 -7.23 12.89 -13.43
N VAL A 199 -7.92 11.74 -13.37
CA VAL A 199 -9.38 11.65 -13.52
C VAL A 199 -10.10 12.48 -12.45
N LEU A 200 -9.69 12.35 -11.17
CA LEU A 200 -10.33 13.08 -10.08
C LEU A 200 -10.15 14.59 -10.21
N ARG A 201 -8.97 15.06 -10.64
CA ARG A 201 -8.72 16.49 -10.93
C ARG A 201 -9.62 16.98 -12.06
N GLU A 202 -9.74 16.20 -13.16
CA GLU A 202 -10.58 16.55 -14.30
C GLU A 202 -12.06 16.62 -13.91
N CYS A 203 -12.49 15.78 -12.99
CA CYS A 203 -13.84 15.81 -12.43
C CYS A 203 -14.05 16.92 -11.39
N GLY A 204 -13.03 17.74 -11.09
CA GLY A 204 -13.11 18.79 -10.08
C GLY A 204 -13.37 18.26 -8.67
N ILE A 205 -12.82 17.07 -8.33
CA ILE A 205 -12.85 16.51 -6.98
C ILE A 205 -11.57 16.92 -6.29
N ASN A 206 -11.64 18.02 -5.56
CA ASN A 206 -10.50 18.69 -4.93
C ASN A 206 -10.82 19.23 -3.53
N ARG A 207 -11.79 18.63 -2.84
CA ARG A 207 -12.15 19.07 -1.48
C ARG A 207 -10.98 18.91 -0.52
N MET A 208 -10.84 19.87 0.37
CA MET A 208 -9.93 19.74 1.51
C MET A 208 -10.48 18.73 2.50
N VAL A 209 -9.60 17.91 3.04
CA VAL A 209 -9.93 16.93 4.06
C VAL A 209 -8.89 17.01 5.17
N THR A 210 -9.33 16.94 6.41
CA THR A 210 -8.44 16.83 7.56
C THR A 210 -7.82 15.44 7.57
N ILE A 211 -6.51 15.36 7.64
CA ILE A 211 -5.78 14.11 7.73
C ILE A 211 -4.99 14.03 9.02
N LEU A 212 -4.77 12.82 9.49
CA LEU A 212 -3.83 12.57 10.57
C LEU A 212 -2.44 12.34 9.95
N ASP A 213 -1.50 13.22 10.27
CA ASP A 213 -0.10 13.04 9.90
C ASP A 213 0.47 11.83 10.65
N THR A 214 0.90 10.82 9.92
CA THR A 214 1.42 9.57 10.49
C THR A 214 2.82 9.69 11.08
N VAL A 215 3.50 10.83 10.89
CA VAL A 215 4.80 11.13 11.51
C VAL A 215 4.60 11.84 12.84
N THR A 216 3.85 12.93 12.83
CA THR A 216 3.66 13.80 14.00
C THR A 216 2.49 13.36 14.89
N GLY A 217 1.54 12.57 14.36
CA GLY A 217 0.31 12.19 15.05
C GLY A 217 -0.70 13.34 15.20
N LYS A 218 -0.52 14.44 14.50
CA LYS A 218 -1.38 15.63 14.57
C LYS A 218 -2.29 15.71 13.35
N GLU A 219 -3.43 16.37 13.51
CA GLU A 219 -4.29 16.73 12.38
C GLU A 219 -3.67 17.87 11.56
N VAL A 220 -3.72 17.73 10.21
CA VAL A 220 -3.23 18.68 9.23
C VAL A 220 -4.20 18.82 8.05
#